data_720a4de2a545c4c90db1a0270e353c9e
#
_entry.id   720a4de2a545c4c90db1a0270e353c9e
#
_cell.length_a   1.000
_cell.length_b   1.000
_cell.length_c   1.000
_cell.angle_alpha   90.00
_cell.angle_beta   90.00
_cell.angle_gamma   90.00
#
_symmetry.space_group_name_H-M   'P 1'
#
loop_
_entity.id
_entity.type
_entity.pdbx_description
1 polymer ?
#
loop_
_entity_poly.entity_id
_entity_poly.type
_entity_poly.pdbx_seq_one_letter_code
_entity_poly.pdbx_strand_id
1 'polypeptide(L)'
;MKKINQVIEEALKEAEVTLKDIDAVAVTYGPGLVGALLVGVAEAKAIAYAAGLPLVGVHHIEGHISANYIEHPELEPPFLCLVASGGHTHLVCVKDYGKYEILGRTRDDAAGEAYDKVARAIGLGYPGGPKIDRIAREGNPDAIKFPKANVDGAKYDFSF
;
A
#
# COMPACT_ATOMS: atom_id res chain seq x y z
N MET A 1 -18.80 7.69 7.27
CA MET A 1 -18.76 8.93 8.04
C MET A 1 -18.85 8.71 9.56
N LYS A 2 -19.69 7.82 10.09
CA LYS A 2 -19.93 7.71 11.54
C LYS A 2 -18.75 7.27 12.43
N LYS A 3 -17.64 6.78 11.88
CA LYS A 3 -16.53 6.24 12.70
C LYS A 3 -15.23 7.04 12.61
N ILE A 4 -15.08 7.94 11.64
CA ILE A 4 -13.79 8.61 11.42
C ILE A 4 -13.39 9.48 12.62
N ASN A 5 -14.32 10.26 13.16
CA ASN A 5 -14.06 11.12 14.31
C ASN A 5 -13.70 10.32 15.56
N GLN A 6 -14.40 9.21 15.79
CA GLN A 6 -14.07 8.31 16.91
C GLN A 6 -12.65 7.78 16.81
N VAL A 7 -12.22 7.35 15.62
CA VAL A 7 -10.85 6.84 15.39
C VAL A 7 -9.82 7.96 15.62
N ILE A 8 -10.10 9.18 15.16
CA ILE A 8 -9.21 10.33 15.37
C ILE A 8 -9.13 10.69 16.86
N GLU A 9 -10.25 10.73 17.55
CA GLU A 9 -10.30 10.99 19.01
C GLU A 9 -9.54 9.92 19.80
N GLU A 10 -9.72 8.64 19.44
CA GLU A 10 -9.01 7.52 20.05
C GLU A 10 -7.50 7.62 19.80
N ALA A 11 -7.08 7.94 18.56
CA ALA A 11 -5.67 8.10 18.22
C ALA A 11 -4.99 9.24 18.99
N LEU A 12 -5.66 10.41 19.09
CA LEU A 12 -5.16 11.55 19.87
C LEU A 12 -5.03 11.19 21.35
N LYS A 13 -6.05 10.50 21.88
CA LYS A 13 -6.05 10.05 23.28
C LYS A 13 -4.95 9.03 23.57
N GLU A 14 -4.73 8.06 22.67
CA GLU A 14 -3.69 7.04 22.81
C GLU A 14 -2.29 7.66 22.75
N ALA A 15 -2.12 8.66 21.88
CA ALA A 15 -0.87 9.42 21.77
C ALA A 15 -0.68 10.45 22.90
N GLU A 16 -1.67 10.64 23.78
CA GLU A 16 -1.68 11.64 24.85
C GLU A 16 -1.46 13.08 24.35
N VAL A 17 -1.98 13.39 23.15
CA VAL A 17 -1.86 14.71 22.52
C VAL A 17 -3.23 15.30 22.17
N THR A 18 -3.24 16.60 21.89
CA THR A 18 -4.41 17.34 21.39
C THR A 18 -4.11 17.92 20.01
N LEU A 19 -5.12 18.46 19.32
CA LEU A 19 -4.91 19.15 18.04
C LEU A 19 -3.97 20.36 18.12
N LYS A 20 -3.71 20.89 19.32
CA LYS A 20 -2.76 21.98 19.51
C LYS A 20 -1.30 21.55 19.46
N ASP A 21 -1.08 20.26 19.66
CA ASP A 21 0.25 19.64 19.65
C ASP A 21 0.62 19.08 18.27
N ILE A 22 -0.28 19.26 17.28
CA ILE A 22 -0.12 18.76 15.92
C ILE A 22 0.41 19.88 15.02
N ASP A 23 1.45 19.58 14.23
CA ASP A 23 2.10 20.53 13.32
C ASP A 23 1.49 20.53 11.91
N ALA A 24 0.93 19.42 11.48
CA ALA A 24 0.34 19.26 10.15
C ALA A 24 -0.69 18.11 10.12
N VAL A 25 -1.59 18.15 9.14
CA VAL A 25 -2.52 17.07 8.85
C VAL A 25 -2.13 16.42 7.52
N ALA A 26 -1.80 15.14 7.53
CA ALA A 26 -1.53 14.36 6.33
C ALA A 26 -2.72 13.46 5.97
N VAL A 27 -3.04 13.35 4.69
CA VAL A 27 -4.15 12.51 4.24
C VAL A 27 -3.88 11.87 2.88
N THR A 28 -4.23 10.60 2.76
CA THR A 28 -4.17 9.91 1.47
C THR A 28 -5.25 10.44 0.53
N TYR A 29 -4.84 10.97 -0.63
CA TYR A 29 -5.75 11.48 -1.65
C TYR A 29 -6.00 10.50 -2.81
N GLY A 30 -5.19 9.44 -2.92
CA GLY A 30 -5.29 8.43 -3.98
C GLY A 30 -4.02 7.57 -4.08
N PRO A 31 -4.09 6.49 -4.86
CA PRO A 31 -5.28 5.78 -5.30
C PRO A 31 -6.05 5.08 -4.18
N GLY A 32 -7.32 4.72 -4.44
CA GLY A 32 -8.16 4.00 -3.49
C GLY A 32 -9.66 4.14 -3.81
N LEU A 33 -10.50 3.59 -2.95
CA LEU A 33 -11.95 3.70 -3.10
C LEU A 33 -12.40 5.16 -2.94
N VAL A 34 -13.00 5.71 -3.99
CA VAL A 34 -13.39 7.13 -4.08
C VAL A 34 -14.21 7.58 -2.87
N GLY A 35 -15.20 6.79 -2.45
CA GLY A 35 -16.03 7.12 -1.29
C GLY A 35 -15.24 7.22 0.01
N ALA A 36 -14.27 6.34 0.23
CA ALA A 36 -13.41 6.37 1.40
C ALA A 36 -12.43 7.55 1.36
N LEU A 37 -11.83 7.81 0.19
CA LEU A 37 -10.92 8.95 -0.02
C LEU A 37 -11.64 10.28 0.22
N LEU A 38 -12.87 10.44 -0.30
CA LEU A 38 -13.66 11.66 -0.09
C LEU A 38 -13.95 11.91 1.39
N VAL A 39 -14.28 10.88 2.16
CA VAL A 39 -14.50 11.00 3.61
C VAL A 39 -13.22 11.44 4.31
N GLY A 40 -12.09 10.75 4.05
CA GLY A 40 -10.82 11.08 4.67
C GLY A 40 -10.33 12.48 4.33
N VAL A 41 -10.38 12.85 3.04
CA VAL A 41 -9.92 14.18 2.57
C VAL A 41 -10.83 15.30 3.11
N ALA A 42 -12.15 15.08 3.16
CA ALA A 42 -13.07 16.09 3.73
C ALA A 42 -12.80 16.33 5.21
N GLU A 43 -12.61 15.26 5.98
CA GLU A 43 -12.32 15.36 7.41
C GLU A 43 -10.96 16.04 7.67
N ALA A 44 -9.92 15.61 6.95
CA ALA A 44 -8.60 16.20 7.07
C ALA A 44 -8.58 17.70 6.72
N LYS A 45 -9.32 18.10 5.68
CA LYS A 45 -9.51 19.52 5.34
C LYS A 45 -10.21 20.29 6.45
N ALA A 46 -11.26 19.71 7.05
CA ALA A 46 -12.01 20.35 8.12
C ALA A 46 -11.12 20.57 9.36
N ILE A 47 -10.35 19.56 9.76
CA ILE A 47 -9.41 19.65 10.88
C ILE A 47 -8.32 20.68 10.60
N ALA A 48 -7.66 20.58 9.45
CA ALA A 48 -6.58 21.50 9.07
C ALA A 48 -7.07 22.95 9.04
N TYR A 49 -8.25 23.19 8.47
CA TYR A 49 -8.84 24.52 8.43
C TYR A 49 -9.20 25.06 9.82
N ALA A 50 -9.87 24.24 10.64
CA ALA A 50 -10.32 24.65 11.96
C ALA A 50 -9.15 24.90 12.94
N ALA A 51 -8.07 24.11 12.81
CA ALA A 51 -6.88 24.24 13.67
C ALA A 51 -5.81 25.18 13.10
N GLY A 52 -5.98 25.70 11.87
CA GLY A 52 -4.99 26.56 11.20
C GLY A 52 -3.71 25.79 10.82
N LEU A 53 -3.81 24.48 10.53
CA LEU A 53 -2.70 23.60 10.26
C LEU A 53 -2.45 23.41 8.75
N PRO A 54 -1.20 23.18 8.34
CA PRO A 54 -0.89 22.74 6.99
C PRO A 54 -1.58 21.41 6.66
N LEU A 55 -2.06 21.27 5.42
CA LEU A 55 -2.61 20.02 4.89
C LEU A 55 -1.65 19.41 3.86
N VAL A 56 -1.24 18.16 4.07
CA VAL A 56 -0.33 17.42 3.20
C VAL A 56 -1.08 16.28 2.52
N GLY A 57 -1.12 16.31 1.18
CA GLY A 57 -1.64 15.20 0.38
C GLY A 57 -0.60 14.09 0.23
N VAL A 58 -0.98 12.85 0.54
CA VAL A 58 -0.10 11.68 0.46
C VAL A 58 -0.62 10.73 -0.61
N HIS A 59 0.26 10.28 -1.51
CA HIS A 59 -0.06 9.23 -2.45
C HIS A 59 0.04 7.86 -1.75
N HIS A 60 -0.99 7.01 -1.90
CA HIS A 60 -1.10 5.73 -1.18
C HIS A 60 0.14 4.83 -1.36
N ILE A 61 0.65 4.72 -2.59
CA ILE A 61 1.81 3.87 -2.88
C ILE A 61 3.09 4.48 -2.29
N GLU A 62 3.24 5.79 -2.31
CA GLU A 62 4.35 6.48 -1.64
C GLU A 62 4.30 6.26 -0.13
N GLY A 63 3.11 6.24 0.46
CA GLY A 63 2.93 5.87 1.86
C GLY A 63 3.42 4.45 2.18
N HIS A 64 3.14 3.47 1.31
CA HIS A 64 3.68 2.12 1.46
C HIS A 64 5.21 2.06 1.37
N ILE A 65 5.81 2.81 0.44
CA ILE A 65 7.26 2.89 0.31
C ILE A 65 7.86 3.55 1.55
N SER A 66 7.29 4.68 1.97
CA SER A 66 7.78 5.46 3.12
C SER A 66 7.64 4.74 4.46
N ALA A 67 6.73 3.76 4.58
CA ALA A 67 6.59 2.94 5.77
C ALA A 67 7.87 2.17 6.12
N ASN A 68 8.72 1.87 5.14
CA ASN A 68 10.01 1.23 5.39
C ASN A 68 10.95 2.10 6.24
N TYR A 69 10.86 3.40 6.17
CA TYR A 69 11.69 4.31 6.98
C TYR A 69 11.34 4.26 8.47
N ILE A 70 10.15 3.77 8.84
CA ILE A 70 9.74 3.59 10.23
C ILE A 70 10.51 2.42 10.85
N GLU A 71 10.58 1.30 10.12
CA GLU A 71 11.25 0.08 10.59
C GLU A 71 12.76 0.13 10.34
N HIS A 72 13.18 0.85 9.30
CA HIS A 72 14.56 0.99 8.84
C HIS A 72 14.96 2.47 8.75
N PRO A 73 15.21 3.15 9.89
CA PRO A 73 15.58 4.57 9.91
C PRO A 73 16.91 4.87 9.18
N GLU A 74 17.76 3.84 9.04
CA GLU A 74 19.04 3.91 8.34
C GLU A 74 18.92 3.83 6.82
N LEU A 75 17.71 3.51 6.30
CA LEU A 75 17.48 3.37 4.85
C LEU A 75 17.52 4.74 4.18
N GLU A 76 18.44 4.91 3.25
CA GLU A 76 18.59 6.14 2.47
C GLU A 76 18.44 5.88 0.96
N PRO A 77 17.83 6.79 0.19
CA PRO A 77 17.87 6.73 -1.26
C PRO A 77 19.32 6.85 -1.80
N PRO A 78 19.62 6.27 -3.01
CA PRO A 78 18.69 5.55 -3.87
C PRO A 78 18.56 4.07 -3.54
N PHE A 79 17.34 3.51 -3.70
CA PHE A 79 17.10 2.06 -3.58
C PHE A 79 15.96 1.59 -4.49
N LEU A 80 15.86 0.26 -4.67
CA LEU A 80 14.73 -0.37 -5.36
C LEU A 80 13.70 -0.87 -4.34
N CYS A 81 12.44 -0.57 -4.61
CA CYS A 81 11.32 -1.03 -3.81
C CYS A 81 10.36 -1.87 -4.66
N LEU A 82 10.08 -3.09 -4.23
CA LEU A 82 9.00 -3.90 -4.76
C LEU A 82 7.75 -3.66 -3.91
N VAL A 83 6.78 -2.96 -4.48
CA VAL A 83 5.46 -2.82 -3.88
C VAL A 83 4.61 -4.01 -4.33
N ALA A 84 4.24 -4.89 -3.41
CA ALA A 84 3.40 -6.06 -3.68
C ALA A 84 2.22 -6.08 -2.71
N SER A 85 1.02 -5.90 -3.22
CA SER A 85 -0.21 -5.84 -2.43
C SER A 85 -1.37 -6.54 -3.14
N GLY A 86 -2.56 -6.48 -2.56
CA GLY A 86 -3.79 -7.01 -3.17
C GLY A 86 -4.25 -6.25 -4.41
N GLY A 87 -3.90 -4.97 -4.56
CA GLY A 87 -4.35 -4.14 -5.67
C GLY A 87 -3.23 -3.54 -6.53
N HIS A 88 -1.98 -3.62 -6.09
CA HIS A 88 -0.85 -3.00 -6.79
C HIS A 88 0.38 -3.90 -6.71
N THR A 89 1.08 -4.03 -7.83
CA THR A 89 2.41 -4.63 -7.86
C THR A 89 3.29 -3.84 -8.81
N HIS A 90 4.27 -3.14 -8.24
CA HIS A 90 5.16 -2.21 -8.94
C HIS A 90 6.60 -2.42 -8.50
N LEU A 91 7.54 -2.33 -9.45
CA LEU A 91 8.95 -2.16 -9.18
C LEU A 91 9.27 -0.66 -9.29
N VAL A 92 9.70 -0.07 -8.19
CA VAL A 92 9.93 1.38 -8.08
C VAL A 92 11.38 1.66 -7.72
N CYS A 93 12.01 2.57 -8.46
CA CYS A 93 13.27 3.18 -8.06
C CYS A 93 12.98 4.43 -7.22
N VAL A 94 13.39 4.41 -5.98
CA VAL A 94 13.39 5.58 -5.09
C VAL A 94 14.70 6.30 -5.32
N LYS A 95 14.68 7.40 -6.06
CA LYS A 95 15.89 8.16 -6.42
C LYS A 95 16.33 9.10 -5.32
N ASP A 96 15.37 9.62 -4.57
CA ASP A 96 15.54 10.58 -3.49
C ASP A 96 14.25 10.59 -2.65
N TYR A 97 14.22 11.21 -1.51
CA TYR A 97 13.01 11.40 -0.71
C TYR A 97 11.94 12.11 -1.54
N GLY A 98 10.77 11.47 -1.68
CA GLY A 98 9.66 11.98 -2.49
C GLY A 98 9.88 11.92 -4.01
N LYS A 99 10.95 11.29 -4.50
CA LYS A 99 11.24 11.15 -5.95
C LYS A 99 11.24 9.70 -6.38
N TYR A 100 10.18 9.30 -7.04
CA TYR A 100 9.92 7.93 -7.44
C TYR A 100 9.88 7.77 -8.95
N GLU A 101 10.43 6.65 -9.44
CA GLU A 101 10.33 6.23 -10.84
C GLU A 101 9.82 4.79 -10.89
N ILE A 102 8.68 4.57 -11.55
CA ILE A 102 8.16 3.23 -11.79
C ILE A 102 8.98 2.61 -12.91
N LEU A 103 9.76 1.59 -12.61
CA LEU A 103 10.56 0.84 -13.58
C LEU A 103 9.73 -0.23 -14.30
N GLY A 104 8.80 -0.87 -13.58
CA GLY A 104 7.92 -1.89 -14.11
C GLY A 104 6.69 -2.05 -13.23
N ARG A 105 5.65 -2.62 -13.82
CA ARG A 105 4.37 -2.91 -13.16
C ARG A 105 3.75 -4.16 -13.73
N THR A 106 2.82 -4.74 -12.97
CA THR A 106 2.01 -5.81 -13.53
C THR A 106 1.15 -5.30 -14.68
N ARG A 107 0.98 -6.14 -15.69
CA ARG A 107 0.17 -5.86 -16.89
C ARG A 107 -1.27 -6.36 -16.74
N ASP A 108 -1.52 -7.12 -15.71
CA ASP A 108 -2.81 -7.74 -15.38
C ASP A 108 -3.08 -7.67 -13.87
N ASP A 109 -3.24 -8.80 -13.22
CA ASP A 109 -3.53 -8.86 -11.79
C ASP A 109 -2.37 -8.38 -10.93
N ALA A 110 -2.66 -7.81 -9.79
CA ALA A 110 -1.67 -7.67 -8.73
C ALA A 110 -1.35 -9.05 -8.12
N ALA A 111 -0.15 -9.20 -7.55
CA ALA A 111 0.28 -10.47 -6.96
C ALA A 111 -0.73 -11.01 -5.92
N GLY A 112 -1.21 -10.16 -5.02
CA GLY A 112 -2.21 -10.55 -4.02
C GLY A 112 -3.55 -10.96 -4.64
N GLU A 113 -3.99 -10.27 -5.68
CA GLU A 113 -5.20 -10.64 -6.43
C GLU A 113 -5.05 -11.99 -7.12
N ALA A 114 -3.90 -12.27 -7.73
CA ALA A 114 -3.60 -13.56 -8.33
C ALA A 114 -3.66 -14.68 -7.28
N TYR A 115 -3.07 -14.47 -6.10
CA TYR A 115 -3.18 -15.41 -4.97
C TYR A 115 -4.63 -15.64 -4.55
N ASP A 116 -5.45 -14.60 -4.47
CA ASP A 116 -6.86 -14.73 -4.09
C ASP A 116 -7.67 -15.50 -5.14
N LYS A 117 -7.39 -15.28 -6.43
CA LYS A 117 -8.01 -16.01 -7.54
C LYS A 117 -7.65 -17.49 -7.51
N VAL A 118 -6.37 -17.80 -7.37
CA VAL A 118 -5.88 -19.19 -7.26
C VAL A 118 -6.48 -19.89 -6.03
N ALA A 119 -6.42 -19.24 -4.87
CA ALA A 119 -6.98 -19.79 -3.63
C ALA A 119 -8.47 -20.13 -3.78
N ARG A 120 -9.22 -19.26 -4.43
CA ARG A 120 -10.65 -19.50 -4.71
C ARG A 120 -10.84 -20.69 -5.63
N ALA A 121 -10.03 -20.80 -6.69
CA ALA A 121 -10.11 -21.91 -7.66
C ALA A 121 -9.82 -23.27 -7.03
N ILE A 122 -8.89 -23.35 -6.07
CA ILE A 122 -8.56 -24.59 -5.36
C ILE A 122 -9.33 -24.78 -4.04
N GLY A 123 -10.36 -23.97 -3.79
CA GLY A 123 -11.28 -24.15 -2.65
C GLY A 123 -10.80 -23.64 -1.29
N LEU A 124 -9.73 -22.85 -1.23
CA LEU A 124 -9.20 -22.29 0.02
C LEU A 124 -9.97 -21.03 0.50
N GLY A 125 -10.74 -20.39 -0.38
CA GLY A 125 -11.53 -19.19 -0.08
C GLY A 125 -10.66 -17.93 0.09
N TYR A 126 -11.22 -16.94 0.81
CA TYR A 126 -10.61 -15.61 1.00
C TYR A 126 -10.25 -15.36 2.48
N PRO A 127 -9.18 -14.63 2.82
CA PRO A 127 -8.09 -14.16 1.94
C PRO A 127 -7.22 -15.34 1.48
N GLY A 128 -6.78 -15.29 0.20
CA GLY A 128 -6.05 -16.40 -0.44
C GLY A 128 -4.55 -16.43 -0.11
N GLY A 129 -3.89 -15.27 -0.15
CA GLY A 129 -2.44 -15.18 0.03
C GLY A 129 -1.93 -15.88 1.29
N PRO A 130 -2.41 -15.53 2.50
CA PRO A 130 -1.93 -16.18 3.74
C PRO A 130 -2.22 -17.68 3.81
N LYS A 131 -3.31 -18.15 3.18
CA LYS A 131 -3.66 -19.57 3.16
C LYS A 131 -2.76 -20.36 2.23
N ILE A 132 -2.49 -19.84 1.04
CA ILE A 132 -1.55 -20.46 0.09
C ILE A 132 -0.14 -20.47 0.69
N ASP A 133 0.34 -19.36 1.25
CA ASP A 133 1.67 -19.28 1.87
C ASP A 133 1.87 -20.37 2.94
N ARG A 134 0.86 -20.53 3.81
CA ARG A 134 0.92 -21.55 4.85
C ARG A 134 1.02 -22.97 4.29
N ILE A 135 0.19 -23.30 3.29
CA ILE A 135 0.14 -24.66 2.70
C ILE A 135 1.40 -24.91 1.86
N ALA A 136 1.91 -23.90 1.17
CA ALA A 136 3.10 -23.98 0.33
C ALA A 136 4.36 -24.42 1.10
N ARG A 137 4.42 -24.13 2.40
CA ARG A 137 5.54 -24.56 3.27
C ARG A 137 5.66 -26.07 3.41
N GLU A 138 4.54 -26.79 3.22
CA GLU A 138 4.48 -28.26 3.28
C GLU A 138 4.56 -28.88 1.87
N GLY A 139 4.56 -28.05 0.83
CA GLY A 139 4.57 -28.45 -0.56
C GLY A 139 5.98 -28.76 -1.10
N ASN A 140 6.00 -29.49 -2.22
CA ASN A 140 7.22 -29.69 -3.00
C ASN A 140 7.28 -28.63 -4.14
N PRO A 141 8.19 -27.62 -4.09
CA PRO A 141 8.27 -26.58 -5.09
C PRO A 141 8.66 -27.09 -6.48
N ASP A 142 9.24 -28.27 -6.58
CA ASP A 142 9.71 -28.86 -7.82
C ASP A 142 8.72 -29.89 -8.43
N ALA A 143 7.57 -30.10 -7.77
CA ALA A 143 6.59 -31.10 -8.23
C ALA A 143 6.00 -30.78 -9.60
N ILE A 144 5.80 -29.49 -9.89
CA ILE A 144 5.21 -29.02 -11.15
C ILE A 144 6.02 -27.81 -11.66
N LYS A 145 6.48 -27.91 -12.89
CA LYS A 145 7.22 -26.84 -13.56
C LYS A 145 6.24 -25.91 -14.26
N PHE A 146 5.91 -24.78 -13.63
CA PHE A 146 5.05 -23.78 -14.25
C PHE A 146 5.85 -22.93 -15.26
N PRO A 147 5.22 -22.52 -16.38
CA PRO A 147 5.82 -21.56 -17.28
C PRO A 147 5.92 -20.19 -16.61
N LYS A 148 6.99 -19.47 -16.95
CA LYS A 148 7.08 -18.04 -16.57
C LYS A 148 6.31 -17.21 -17.60
N ALA A 149 5.58 -16.22 -17.12
CA ALA A 149 4.93 -15.25 -18.00
C ALA A 149 5.99 -14.50 -18.82
N ASN A 150 5.76 -14.41 -20.13
CA ASN A 150 6.51 -13.55 -21.02
C ASN A 150 5.62 -12.38 -21.41
N VAL A 151 6.04 -11.16 -21.10
CA VAL A 151 5.22 -9.95 -21.24
C VAL A 151 5.83 -9.05 -22.29
N ASP A 152 5.05 -8.71 -23.30
CA ASP A 152 5.39 -7.65 -24.24
C ASP A 152 5.14 -6.30 -23.57
N GLY A 153 6.17 -5.46 -23.46
CA GLY A 153 6.04 -4.16 -22.82
C GLY A 153 7.36 -3.54 -22.39
N ALA A 154 7.35 -2.77 -21.32
CA ALA A 154 8.56 -2.22 -20.74
C ALA A 154 9.45 -3.35 -20.16
N LYS A 155 10.76 -3.15 -20.20
CA LYS A 155 11.79 -4.14 -19.85
C LYS A 155 11.54 -4.86 -18.50
N TYR A 156 10.90 -4.17 -17.57
CA TYR A 156 10.68 -4.64 -16.20
C TYR A 156 9.19 -4.87 -15.87
N ASP A 157 8.32 -4.83 -16.90
CA ASP A 157 6.92 -5.21 -16.70
C ASP A 157 6.81 -6.73 -16.49
N PHE A 158 5.78 -7.15 -15.78
CA PHE A 158 5.51 -8.54 -15.44
C PHE A 158 4.01 -8.84 -15.42
N SER A 159 3.64 -10.09 -15.22
CA SER A 159 2.27 -10.61 -15.20
C SER A 159 2.16 -11.75 -14.20
N PHE A 160 0.97 -11.93 -13.59
CA PHE A 160 0.66 -13.02 -12.66
C PHE A 160 -0.55 -13.84 -13.08
#